data_f31d36433f46efd81ae37b457d109b51
#
_entry.id   f31d36433f46efd81ae37b457d109b51
#
_cell.length_a   1.000
_cell.length_b   1.000
_cell.length_c   1.000
_cell.angle_alpha   90.00
_cell.angle_beta   90.00
_cell.angle_gamma   90.00
#
_symmetry.space_group_name_H-M   'P 1'
#
loop_
_entity.id
_entity.type
_entity.pdbx_description
1 polymer ?
#
loop_
_entity_poly.entity_id
_entity_poly.type
_entity_poly.pdbx_seq_one_letter_code
_entity_poly.pdbx_strand_id
1 'polypeptide(L)'
;HDRIDAVGDAMMALSRNSPANYRALLRNTPALELVKESVYVFVYRHAAQASLDQLGWRMRKMRDVPVSLVGADELRQLEPHISRDYEAAILIHQQGRALNPSAIGKAIAEKAGSLGVRFVQSEARRIARTAGGWSAVCEEQQHDAAHLVLAAGVWSASLLKPFGLHLPLEAERGYHLVCRNPCLLYTSDAADEEDS
;
A
#
# COMPACT_ATOMS: atom_id res chain seq x y z
N HIS A 1 0.92 2.46 25.20
CA HIS A 1 0.77 1.15 24.55
C HIS A 1 -0.61 1.02 23.89
N ASP A 2 -1.71 1.25 24.61
CA ASP A 2 -3.08 1.03 24.13
C ASP A 2 -3.42 1.76 22.79
N ARG A 3 -2.89 2.98 22.59
CA ARG A 3 -3.13 3.73 21.34
C ARG A 3 -2.39 3.14 20.14
N ILE A 4 -1.16 2.65 20.34
CA ILE A 4 -0.36 2.04 19.28
C ILE A 4 -0.99 0.71 18.87
N ASP A 5 -1.47 -0.08 19.83
CA ASP A 5 -2.14 -1.34 19.58
C ASP A 5 -3.46 -1.13 18.82
N ALA A 6 -4.28 -0.15 19.23
CA ALA A 6 -5.51 0.21 18.51
C ALA A 6 -5.26 0.64 17.05
N VAL A 7 -4.20 1.40 16.81
CA VAL A 7 -3.78 1.77 15.43
C VAL A 7 -3.34 0.53 14.66
N GLY A 8 -2.56 -0.35 15.28
CA GLY A 8 -2.13 -1.62 14.68
C GLY A 8 -3.30 -2.50 14.27
N ASP A 9 -4.32 -2.62 15.11
CA ASP A 9 -5.53 -3.40 14.82
C ASP A 9 -6.35 -2.78 13.68
N ALA A 10 -6.50 -1.46 13.66
CA ALA A 10 -7.17 -0.76 12.58
C ALA A 10 -6.45 -0.92 11.25
N MET A 11 -5.12 -0.82 11.22
CA MET A 11 -4.31 -1.06 10.03
C MET A 11 -4.43 -2.51 9.54
N MET A 12 -4.42 -3.50 10.44
CA MET A 12 -4.61 -4.90 10.08
C MET A 12 -6.00 -5.16 9.51
N ALA A 13 -7.04 -4.55 10.06
CA ALA A 13 -8.40 -4.68 9.52
C ALA A 13 -8.49 -4.18 8.06
N LEU A 14 -7.74 -3.15 7.70
CA LEU A 14 -7.69 -2.63 6.33
C LEU A 14 -6.80 -3.45 5.38
N SER A 15 -5.67 -3.97 5.86
CA SER A 15 -4.61 -4.50 4.98
C SER A 15 -4.53 -6.03 4.91
N ARG A 16 -4.97 -6.76 5.95
CA ARG A 16 -4.81 -8.22 6.07
C ARG A 16 -5.21 -9.01 4.83
N ASN A 17 -6.32 -8.65 4.21
CA ASN A 17 -6.88 -9.36 3.07
C ASN A 17 -6.58 -8.71 1.71
N SER A 18 -5.68 -7.72 1.66
CA SER A 18 -5.43 -6.95 0.43
C SER A 18 -5.10 -7.83 -0.78
N PRO A 19 -4.18 -8.83 -0.73
CA PRO A 19 -3.91 -9.67 -1.89
C PRO A 19 -5.14 -10.45 -2.37
N ALA A 20 -5.93 -11.01 -1.45
CA ALA A 20 -7.14 -11.76 -1.77
C ALA A 20 -8.23 -10.83 -2.35
N ASN A 21 -8.38 -9.63 -1.81
CA ASN A 21 -9.33 -8.63 -2.30
C ASN A 21 -8.97 -8.17 -3.72
N TYR A 22 -7.70 -7.89 -4.01
CA TYR A 22 -7.26 -7.56 -5.36
C TYR A 22 -7.51 -8.71 -6.35
N ARG A 23 -7.23 -9.94 -5.97
CA ARG A 23 -7.50 -11.12 -6.80
C ARG A 23 -9.01 -11.30 -7.08
N ALA A 24 -9.84 -11.09 -6.06
CA ALA A 24 -11.30 -11.14 -6.22
C ALA A 24 -11.81 -10.02 -7.15
N LEU A 25 -11.29 -8.81 -6.96
CA LEU A 25 -11.66 -7.65 -7.76
C LEU A 25 -11.25 -7.81 -9.23
N LEU A 26 -10.05 -8.37 -9.48
CA LEU A 26 -9.50 -8.57 -10.83
C LEU A 26 -9.93 -9.89 -11.47
N ARG A 27 -10.74 -10.73 -10.80
CA ARG A 27 -11.24 -11.96 -11.37
C ARG A 27 -11.90 -11.70 -12.73
N ASN A 28 -11.59 -12.56 -13.70
CA ASN A 28 -12.04 -12.45 -15.09
C ASN A 28 -11.48 -11.23 -15.85
N THR A 29 -10.35 -10.68 -15.40
CA THR A 29 -9.58 -9.68 -16.16
C THR A 29 -8.16 -10.20 -16.41
N PRO A 30 -7.50 -9.79 -17.51
CA PRO A 30 -6.08 -10.13 -17.75
C PRO A 30 -5.13 -9.59 -16.66
N ALA A 31 -5.56 -8.56 -15.94
CA ALA A 31 -4.76 -7.93 -14.88
C ALA A 31 -4.66 -8.80 -13.61
N LEU A 32 -5.42 -9.88 -13.48
CA LEU A 32 -5.27 -10.84 -12.38
C LEU A 32 -3.84 -11.37 -12.29
N GLU A 33 -3.20 -11.63 -13.42
CA GLU A 33 -1.82 -12.13 -13.49
C GLU A 33 -0.76 -11.11 -13.03
N LEU A 34 -1.14 -9.87 -12.87
CA LEU A 34 -0.26 -8.80 -12.37
C LEU A 34 -0.21 -8.74 -10.83
N VAL A 35 -1.05 -9.51 -10.14
CA VAL A 35 -1.01 -9.64 -8.68
C VAL A 35 -0.40 -10.99 -8.32
N LYS A 36 0.85 -10.97 -7.90
CA LYS A 36 1.61 -12.18 -7.55
C LYS A 36 1.77 -12.30 -6.03
N GLU A 37 1.86 -13.53 -5.56
CA GLU A 37 2.32 -13.80 -4.20
C GLU A 37 3.80 -13.44 -4.08
N SER A 38 4.18 -12.95 -2.92
CA SER A 38 5.53 -12.47 -2.66
C SER A 38 5.88 -12.62 -1.19
N VAL A 39 7.15 -12.39 -0.90
CA VAL A 39 7.70 -12.24 0.45
C VAL A 39 8.31 -10.84 0.51
N TYR A 40 8.06 -10.11 1.57
CA TYR A 40 8.77 -8.86 1.81
C TYR A 40 10.03 -9.16 2.62
N VAL A 41 11.19 -8.66 2.17
CA VAL A 41 12.50 -9.00 2.72
C VAL A 41 13.16 -7.76 3.30
N PHE A 42 13.36 -7.73 4.61
CA PHE A 42 14.14 -6.70 5.31
C PHE A 42 15.55 -7.23 5.54
N VAL A 43 16.54 -6.65 4.90
CA VAL A 43 17.93 -7.08 5.01
C VAL A 43 18.71 -6.27 6.04
N TYR A 44 19.64 -6.94 6.73
CA TYR A 44 20.46 -6.34 7.79
C TYR A 44 21.93 -6.62 7.52
N ARG A 45 22.75 -5.56 7.57
CA ARG A 45 24.21 -5.70 7.41
C ARG A 45 24.84 -6.50 8.54
N HIS A 46 24.31 -6.37 9.76
CA HIS A 46 24.79 -7.10 10.93
C HIS A 46 23.68 -7.96 11.53
N ALA A 47 23.94 -9.23 11.70
CA ALA A 47 22.96 -10.19 12.22
C ALA A 47 22.39 -9.77 13.60
N ALA A 48 23.18 -9.08 14.41
CA ALA A 48 22.74 -8.59 15.72
C ALA A 48 21.63 -7.50 15.63
N GLN A 49 21.46 -6.84 14.48
CA GLN A 49 20.42 -5.86 14.26
C GLN A 49 19.08 -6.51 13.87
N ALA A 50 19.12 -7.72 13.36
CA ALA A 50 17.95 -8.47 12.95
C ALA A 50 17.29 -9.16 14.16
N SER A 51 16.42 -8.45 14.85
CA SER A 51 15.72 -8.98 16.03
C SER A 51 14.22 -8.87 15.91
N LEU A 52 13.53 -10.00 16.06
CA LEU A 52 12.07 -10.08 16.10
C LEU A 52 11.46 -9.53 17.43
N ASP A 53 12.31 -9.14 18.37
CA ASP A 53 11.89 -8.57 19.67
C ASP A 53 11.74 -7.04 19.62
N GLN A 54 12.14 -6.40 18.54
CA GLN A 54 11.85 -4.98 18.32
C GLN A 54 10.33 -4.73 18.24
N LEU A 55 9.89 -3.56 18.70
CA LEU A 55 8.48 -3.23 18.84
C LEU A 55 7.67 -3.53 17.58
N GLY A 56 8.13 -3.11 16.43
CA GLY A 56 7.42 -3.30 15.16
C GLY A 56 7.23 -4.78 14.79
N TRP A 57 8.22 -5.63 15.04
CA TRP A 57 8.12 -7.07 14.80
C TRP A 57 7.25 -7.78 15.81
N ARG A 58 7.34 -7.41 17.09
CA ARG A 58 6.43 -7.92 18.12
C ARG A 58 4.97 -7.60 17.79
N MET A 59 4.69 -6.37 17.37
CA MET A 59 3.32 -5.97 16.98
C MET A 59 2.78 -6.80 15.82
N ARG A 60 3.62 -7.13 14.82
CA ARG A 60 3.24 -8.01 13.71
C ARG A 60 2.96 -9.43 14.19
N LYS A 61 3.85 -9.98 15.00
CA LYS A 61 3.67 -11.33 15.59
C LYS A 61 2.40 -11.44 16.44
N MET A 62 2.10 -10.43 17.26
CA MET A 62 0.87 -10.39 18.06
C MET A 62 -0.41 -10.39 17.22
N ARG A 63 -0.30 -10.06 15.94
CA ARG A 63 -1.41 -10.02 14.95
C ARG A 63 -1.35 -11.16 13.95
N ASP A 64 -0.62 -12.22 14.28
CA ASP A 64 -0.46 -13.41 13.44
C ASP A 64 0.10 -13.12 12.05
N VAL A 65 0.88 -12.04 11.89
CA VAL A 65 1.62 -11.81 10.65
C VAL A 65 2.76 -12.81 10.58
N PRO A 66 2.83 -13.66 9.55
CA PRO A 66 3.86 -14.68 9.45
C PRO A 66 5.20 -14.04 9.12
N VAL A 67 6.09 -13.96 10.11
CA VAL A 67 7.45 -13.43 9.97
C VAL A 67 8.47 -14.50 10.36
N SER A 68 9.62 -14.51 9.68
CA SER A 68 10.75 -15.36 10.02
C SER A 68 12.06 -14.59 9.95
N LEU A 69 13.01 -14.95 10.80
CA LEU A 69 14.38 -14.48 10.77
C LEU A 69 15.23 -15.53 10.05
N VAL A 70 16.02 -15.10 9.09
CA VAL A 70 16.92 -15.96 8.31
C VAL A 70 18.36 -15.44 8.40
N GLY A 71 19.32 -16.35 8.37
CA GLY A 71 20.75 -16.01 8.33
C GLY A 71 21.24 -15.80 6.91
N ALA A 72 22.55 -15.49 6.80
CA ALA A 72 23.20 -15.19 5.52
C ALA A 72 23.06 -16.28 4.48
N ASP A 73 23.18 -17.54 4.86
CA ASP A 73 23.15 -18.66 3.90
C ASP A 73 21.74 -18.87 3.34
N GLU A 74 20.72 -18.82 4.18
CA GLU A 74 19.33 -18.94 3.76
C GLU A 74 18.90 -17.73 2.92
N LEU A 75 19.32 -16.52 3.30
CA LEU A 75 19.08 -15.32 2.51
C LEU A 75 19.64 -15.46 1.09
N ARG A 76 20.84 -16.04 0.91
CA ARG A 76 21.45 -16.27 -0.41
C ARG A 76 20.80 -17.39 -1.18
N GLN A 77 20.20 -18.35 -0.53
CA GLN A 77 19.38 -19.37 -1.21
C GLN A 77 18.09 -18.76 -1.77
N LEU A 78 17.49 -17.82 -1.02
CA LEU A 78 16.29 -17.11 -1.45
C LEU A 78 16.59 -16.08 -2.54
N GLU A 79 17.68 -15.32 -2.39
CA GLU A 79 18.09 -14.26 -3.31
C GLU A 79 19.61 -14.34 -3.58
N PRO A 80 20.03 -15.14 -4.58
CA PRO A 80 21.45 -15.41 -4.85
C PRO A 80 22.30 -14.18 -5.21
N HIS A 81 21.65 -13.12 -5.69
CA HIS A 81 22.32 -11.90 -6.15
C HIS A 81 22.42 -10.81 -5.10
N ILE A 82 21.92 -11.05 -3.89
CA ILE A 82 22.05 -10.08 -2.81
C ILE A 82 23.50 -9.92 -2.37
N SER A 83 23.91 -8.70 -2.00
CA SER A 83 25.28 -8.45 -1.53
C SER A 83 25.64 -9.34 -0.34
N ARG A 84 26.88 -9.78 -0.31
CA ARG A 84 27.44 -10.54 0.82
C ARG A 84 27.62 -9.73 2.09
N ASP A 85 27.44 -8.40 2.00
CA ASP A 85 27.50 -7.49 3.15
C ASP A 85 26.28 -7.68 4.08
N TYR A 86 25.21 -8.34 3.61
CA TYR A 86 24.06 -8.62 4.43
C TYR A 86 24.18 -9.98 5.10
N GLU A 87 24.11 -9.99 6.44
CA GLU A 87 24.30 -11.16 7.29
C GLU A 87 23.00 -11.82 7.72
N ALA A 88 21.87 -11.11 7.65
CA ALA A 88 20.57 -11.62 8.04
C ALA A 88 19.44 -10.90 7.31
N ALA A 89 18.26 -11.50 7.33
CA ALA A 89 17.03 -10.84 6.91
C ALA A 89 15.84 -11.25 7.77
N ILE A 90 14.84 -10.37 7.86
CA ILE A 90 13.52 -10.70 8.37
C ILE A 90 12.56 -10.74 7.19
N LEU A 91 11.84 -11.82 7.07
CA LEU A 91 10.90 -12.10 6.00
C LEU A 91 9.47 -11.89 6.50
N ILE A 92 8.63 -11.18 5.73
CA ILE A 92 7.19 -11.17 5.93
C ILE A 92 6.57 -11.99 4.82
N HIS A 93 5.97 -13.12 5.19
CA HIS A 93 5.33 -14.04 4.24
C HIS A 93 3.90 -13.61 3.89
N GLN A 94 3.32 -14.28 2.88
CA GLN A 94 1.94 -14.07 2.44
C GLN A 94 1.65 -12.63 1.96
N GLN A 95 2.66 -11.99 1.38
CA GLN A 95 2.52 -10.67 0.80
C GLN A 95 2.05 -10.76 -0.66
N GLY A 96 1.48 -9.66 -1.15
CA GLY A 96 1.16 -9.51 -2.57
C GLY A 96 2.05 -8.47 -3.21
N ARG A 97 2.48 -8.73 -4.46
CA ARG A 97 3.23 -7.80 -5.29
C ARG A 97 2.44 -7.43 -6.54
N ALA A 98 2.34 -6.14 -6.81
CA ALA A 98 1.79 -5.60 -8.04
C ALA A 98 2.90 -5.48 -9.09
N LEU A 99 2.85 -6.26 -10.17
CA LEU A 99 3.85 -6.19 -11.25
C LEU A 99 3.71 -4.92 -12.09
N ASN A 100 2.50 -4.40 -12.22
CA ASN A 100 2.21 -3.16 -12.92
C ASN A 100 1.00 -2.47 -12.28
N PRO A 101 1.22 -1.58 -11.28
CA PRO A 101 0.15 -0.88 -10.57
C PRO A 101 -0.76 -0.06 -11.50
N SER A 102 -0.19 0.57 -12.53
CA SER A 102 -0.96 1.35 -13.51
C SER A 102 -1.94 0.48 -14.31
N ALA A 103 -1.48 -0.70 -14.78
CA ALA A 103 -2.35 -1.63 -15.51
C ALA A 103 -3.45 -2.22 -14.61
N ILE A 104 -3.12 -2.51 -13.34
CA ILE A 104 -4.10 -2.94 -12.35
C ILE A 104 -5.17 -1.85 -12.13
N GLY A 105 -4.76 -0.59 -11.94
CA GLY A 105 -5.69 0.52 -11.76
C GLY A 105 -6.61 0.72 -12.97
N LYS A 106 -6.07 0.63 -14.19
CA LYS A 106 -6.85 0.71 -15.42
C LYS A 106 -7.89 -0.42 -15.52
N ALA A 107 -7.49 -1.66 -15.25
CA ALA A 107 -8.41 -2.79 -15.29
C ALA A 107 -9.54 -2.68 -14.25
N ILE A 108 -9.25 -2.14 -13.07
CA ILE A 108 -10.28 -1.85 -12.05
C ILE A 108 -11.25 -0.78 -12.57
N ALA A 109 -10.74 0.29 -13.17
CA ALA A 109 -11.56 1.35 -13.72
C ALA A 109 -12.45 0.86 -14.88
N GLU A 110 -11.90 0.07 -15.80
CA GLU A 110 -12.65 -0.55 -16.91
C GLU A 110 -13.77 -1.45 -16.38
N LYS A 111 -13.47 -2.29 -15.39
CA LYS A 111 -14.47 -3.14 -14.74
C LYS A 111 -15.55 -2.32 -14.05
N ALA A 112 -15.19 -1.26 -13.34
CA ALA A 112 -16.15 -0.35 -12.72
C ALA A 112 -17.06 0.30 -13.78
N GLY A 113 -16.49 0.76 -14.90
CA GLY A 113 -17.23 1.31 -16.04
C GLY A 113 -18.22 0.30 -16.61
N SER A 114 -17.83 -0.97 -16.78
CA SER A 114 -18.72 -2.03 -17.26
C SER A 114 -19.88 -2.32 -16.29
N LEU A 115 -19.74 -1.97 -15.03
CA LEU A 115 -20.77 -2.06 -13.99
C LEU A 115 -21.63 -0.79 -13.86
N GLY A 116 -21.43 0.19 -14.75
CA GLY A 116 -22.23 1.41 -14.79
C GLY A 116 -21.64 2.59 -14.01
N VAL A 117 -20.42 2.49 -13.52
CA VAL A 117 -19.73 3.65 -12.90
C VAL A 117 -19.41 4.69 -13.97
N ARG A 118 -19.82 5.93 -13.73
CA ARG A 118 -19.49 7.06 -14.58
C ARG A 118 -18.24 7.74 -14.05
N PHE A 119 -17.22 7.88 -14.89
CA PHE A 119 -16.03 8.65 -14.60
C PHE A 119 -16.17 10.08 -15.13
N VAL A 120 -15.85 11.05 -14.29
CA VAL A 120 -15.80 12.46 -14.66
C VAL A 120 -14.39 12.97 -14.41
N GLN A 121 -13.71 13.39 -15.47
CA GLN A 121 -12.38 13.98 -15.38
C GLN A 121 -12.53 15.48 -15.14
N SER A 122 -12.54 15.87 -13.87
CA SER A 122 -12.64 17.26 -13.46
C SER A 122 -12.02 17.44 -12.08
N GLU A 123 -11.51 18.64 -11.81
CA GLU A 123 -10.98 18.99 -10.49
C GLU A 123 -12.13 19.27 -9.53
N ALA A 124 -12.18 18.51 -8.42
CA ALA A 124 -13.10 18.81 -7.32
C ALA A 124 -12.51 19.95 -6.47
N ARG A 125 -13.06 21.13 -6.58
CA ARG A 125 -12.59 22.32 -5.86
C ARG A 125 -13.18 22.46 -4.48
N ARG A 126 -14.36 21.93 -4.27
CA ARG A 126 -15.08 22.02 -3.00
C ARG A 126 -16.05 20.85 -2.85
N ILE A 127 -16.21 20.42 -1.62
CA ILE A 127 -17.32 19.55 -1.22
C ILE A 127 -18.26 20.30 -0.31
N ALA A 128 -19.54 19.97 -0.36
CA ALA A 128 -20.57 20.64 0.45
C ALA A 128 -21.61 19.63 0.93
N ARG A 129 -22.21 19.90 2.08
CA ARG A 129 -23.42 19.20 2.53
C ARG A 129 -24.63 19.77 1.83
N THR A 130 -25.55 18.89 1.46
CA THR A 130 -26.87 19.22 0.90
C THR A 130 -27.97 18.59 1.77
N ALA A 131 -29.22 18.96 1.52
CA ALA A 131 -30.34 18.32 2.22
C ALA A 131 -30.45 16.82 1.96
N GLY A 132 -29.99 16.32 0.78
CA GLY A 132 -30.04 14.92 0.37
C GLY A 132 -28.72 14.16 0.50
N GLY A 133 -27.67 14.78 1.08
CA GLY A 133 -26.37 14.11 1.17
C GLY A 133 -25.20 15.08 0.95
N TRP A 134 -24.48 14.91 -0.13
CA TRP A 134 -23.24 15.63 -0.44
C TRP A 134 -23.19 16.08 -1.88
N SER A 135 -22.42 17.13 -2.11
CA SER A 135 -22.13 17.67 -3.42
C SER A 135 -20.62 17.82 -3.61
N ALA A 136 -20.11 17.35 -4.73
CA ALA A 136 -18.78 17.67 -5.22
C ALA A 136 -18.89 18.77 -6.28
N VAL A 137 -18.31 19.93 -6.01
CA VAL A 137 -18.33 21.08 -6.90
C VAL A 137 -17.03 21.12 -7.69
N CYS A 138 -17.16 20.98 -9.00
CA CYS A 138 -16.12 21.11 -9.99
C CYS A 138 -16.20 22.48 -10.69
N GLU A 139 -15.31 22.75 -11.66
CA GLU A 139 -15.29 24.05 -12.33
C GLU A 139 -16.63 24.42 -13.00
N GLU A 140 -17.18 23.50 -13.79
CA GLU A 140 -18.37 23.75 -14.61
C GLU A 140 -19.59 22.93 -14.18
N GLN A 141 -19.41 21.99 -13.25
CA GLN A 141 -20.44 21.03 -12.88
C GLN A 141 -20.46 20.77 -11.39
N GLN A 142 -21.63 20.39 -10.92
CA GLN A 142 -21.87 19.91 -9.57
C GLN A 142 -22.42 18.50 -9.63
N HIS A 143 -21.89 17.62 -8.78
CA HIS A 143 -22.30 16.23 -8.68
C HIS A 143 -22.83 15.96 -7.30
N ASP A 144 -24.12 15.62 -7.21
CA ASP A 144 -24.80 15.35 -5.94
C ASP A 144 -24.92 13.84 -5.72
N ALA A 145 -24.75 13.39 -4.48
CA ALA A 145 -24.89 12.01 -4.07
C ALA A 145 -25.28 11.90 -2.60
N ALA A 146 -25.99 10.81 -2.24
CA ALA A 146 -26.30 10.51 -0.85
C ALA A 146 -25.05 10.29 0.00
N HIS A 147 -24.01 9.71 -0.57
CA HIS A 147 -22.71 9.44 0.09
C HIS A 147 -21.57 9.98 -0.75
N LEU A 148 -20.53 10.47 -0.09
CA LEU A 148 -19.30 10.93 -0.74
C LEU A 148 -18.11 10.24 -0.07
N VAL A 149 -17.24 9.66 -0.88
CA VAL A 149 -15.96 9.10 -0.44
C VAL A 149 -14.85 10.05 -0.91
N LEU A 150 -14.11 10.61 0.04
CA LEU A 150 -12.98 11.47 -0.25
C LEU A 150 -11.70 10.62 -0.30
N ALA A 151 -11.15 10.43 -1.49
CA ALA A 151 -9.96 9.64 -1.77
C ALA A 151 -8.94 10.44 -2.61
N ALA A 152 -8.75 11.73 -2.27
CA ALA A 152 -7.95 12.68 -3.03
C ALA A 152 -6.49 12.78 -2.55
N GLY A 153 -5.98 11.79 -1.80
CA GLY A 153 -4.60 11.81 -1.29
C GLY A 153 -4.32 13.07 -0.47
N VAL A 154 -3.19 13.73 -0.70
CA VAL A 154 -2.79 14.92 0.07
C VAL A 154 -3.75 16.10 -0.11
N TRP A 155 -4.47 16.19 -1.24
CA TRP A 155 -5.47 17.23 -1.49
C TRP A 155 -6.74 17.08 -0.63
N SER A 156 -6.94 15.91 0.00
CA SER A 156 -8.05 15.69 0.93
C SER A 156 -8.04 16.69 2.09
N ALA A 157 -6.86 17.09 2.57
CA ALA A 157 -6.72 18.02 3.67
C ALA A 157 -7.34 19.40 3.34
N SER A 158 -7.12 19.92 2.12
CA SER A 158 -7.68 21.19 1.67
C SER A 158 -9.21 21.14 1.54
N LEU A 159 -9.74 20.03 1.03
CA LEU A 159 -11.19 19.83 0.86
C LEU A 159 -11.93 19.67 2.20
N LEU A 160 -11.24 19.18 3.24
CA LEU A 160 -11.82 18.99 4.58
C LEU A 160 -11.69 20.21 5.49
N LYS A 161 -10.76 21.13 5.19
CA LYS A 161 -10.53 22.34 6.00
C LYS A 161 -11.81 23.17 6.29
N PRO A 162 -12.74 23.37 5.31
CA PRO A 162 -13.98 24.10 5.58
C PRO A 162 -14.91 23.45 6.61
N PHE A 163 -14.73 22.16 6.90
CA PHE A 163 -15.50 21.42 7.91
C PHE A 163 -14.81 21.40 9.29
N GLY A 164 -13.72 22.14 9.46
CA GLY A 164 -12.95 22.16 10.70
C GLY A 164 -12.15 20.88 10.95
N LEU A 165 -12.02 20.00 9.94
CA LEU A 165 -11.25 18.77 10.04
C LEU A 165 -9.81 19.03 9.60
N HIS A 166 -8.86 18.65 10.46
CA HIS A 166 -7.45 18.71 10.18
C HIS A 166 -6.89 17.29 9.97
N LEU A 167 -6.41 17.03 8.76
CA LEU A 167 -5.68 15.81 8.45
C LEU A 167 -4.19 16.13 8.35
N PRO A 168 -3.33 15.52 9.15
CA PRO A 168 -1.88 15.71 9.10
C PRO A 168 -1.30 14.88 7.93
N LEU A 169 -1.63 15.29 6.69
CA LEU A 169 -1.13 14.66 5.48
C LEU A 169 -0.03 15.52 4.88
N GLU A 170 1.11 14.91 4.62
CA GLU A 170 2.24 15.50 3.92
C GLU A 170 2.46 14.77 2.59
N ALA A 171 2.98 15.51 1.60
CA ALA A 171 3.32 14.94 0.32
C ALA A 171 4.79 14.50 0.35
N GLU A 172 5.01 13.20 0.38
CA GLU A 172 6.35 12.63 0.23
C GLU A 172 6.62 12.24 -1.21
N ARG A 173 7.85 12.44 -1.67
CA ARG A 173 8.29 11.98 -2.99
C ARG A 173 9.25 10.82 -2.82
N GLY A 174 8.80 9.64 -3.22
CA GLY A 174 9.69 8.50 -3.42
C GLY A 174 10.43 8.61 -4.76
N TYR A 175 11.74 8.42 -4.75
CA TYR A 175 12.54 8.26 -5.95
C TYR A 175 12.88 6.79 -6.12
N HIS A 176 12.78 6.27 -7.33
CA HIS A 176 13.13 4.89 -7.62
C HIS A 176 13.89 4.79 -8.94
N LEU A 177 14.74 3.79 -9.03
CA LEU A 177 15.44 3.41 -10.24
C LEU A 177 14.74 2.20 -10.87
N VAL A 178 14.31 2.34 -12.12
CA VAL A 178 13.73 1.23 -12.86
C VAL A 178 14.84 0.50 -13.62
N CYS A 179 15.18 -0.70 -13.18
CA CYS A 179 16.10 -1.57 -13.88
C CYS A 179 15.32 -2.45 -14.87
N ARG A 180 15.72 -2.44 -16.14
CA ARG A 180 15.20 -3.38 -17.14
C ARG A 180 15.96 -4.70 -17.03
N ASN A 181 15.22 -5.80 -16.91
CA ASN A 181 15.78 -7.17 -16.75
C ASN A 181 16.72 -7.28 -15.54
N PRO A 182 16.26 -6.95 -14.32
CA PRO A 182 17.09 -7.12 -13.14
C PRO A 182 17.37 -8.60 -12.91
N CYS A 183 18.58 -8.92 -12.42
CA CYS A 183 18.95 -10.28 -12.05
C CYS A 183 18.43 -10.69 -10.66
N LEU A 184 17.76 -9.81 -9.94
CA LEU A 184 17.15 -10.09 -8.64
C LEU A 184 15.87 -10.91 -8.81
N LEU A 185 15.72 -11.97 -8.03
CA LEU A 185 14.52 -12.81 -7.99
C LEU A 185 13.37 -12.08 -7.29
N TYR A 186 13.69 -11.30 -6.26
CA TYR A 186 12.75 -10.46 -5.51
C TYR A 186 13.19 -9.01 -5.63
N THR A 187 12.27 -8.11 -5.98
CA THR A 187 12.54 -6.67 -5.94
C THR A 187 12.20 -6.16 -4.54
N SER A 188 13.21 -5.71 -3.79
CA SER A 188 12.99 -4.94 -2.58
C SER A 188 12.63 -3.50 -2.96
N ASP A 189 11.67 -2.92 -2.27
CA ASP A 189 11.42 -1.48 -2.35
C ASP A 189 12.50 -0.79 -1.50
N ALA A 190 13.36 -0.01 -2.14
CA ALA A 190 14.49 0.68 -1.47
C ALA A 190 14.06 1.95 -0.72
N ALA A 191 12.75 2.14 -0.49
CA ALA A 191 12.22 3.39 0.06
C ALA A 191 12.32 3.52 1.60
N ASP A 192 12.75 2.48 2.33
CA ASP A 192 12.72 2.46 3.81
C ASP A 192 14.11 2.62 4.47
N GLU A 193 15.14 3.12 3.78
CA GLU A 193 16.49 3.30 4.36
C GLU A 193 16.81 4.72 4.83
N GLU A 194 15.86 5.50 5.26
CA GLU A 194 16.15 6.77 5.96
C GLU A 194 15.56 6.77 7.36
N ASP A 195 16.22 6.06 8.29
CA ASP A 195 16.23 6.42 9.72
C ASP A 195 17.48 5.82 10.37
N SER A 196 18.57 6.59 10.32
CA SER A 196 19.78 6.39 11.14
C SER A 196 20.20 7.72 11.73
#